data_f68789ae0bdd62ae94ce89a492059250
#
_entry.id   f68789ae0bdd62ae94ce89a492059250
#
_cell.length_a   1.000
_cell.length_b   1.000
_cell.length_c   1.000
_cell.angle_alpha   90.00
_cell.angle_beta   90.00
_cell.angle_gamma   90.00
#
_symmetry.space_group_name_H-M   'P 1'
#
loop_
_entity.id
_entity.type
_entity.pdbx_description
1 polymer ?
#
loop_
_entity_poly.entity_id
_entity_poly.type
_entity_poly.pdbx_seq_one_letter_code
_entity_poly.pdbx_strand_id
1 'polypeptide(L)'
;MARRVLLIEDEPNIIEAISFILSRDGFTVHTHQDGTTAMAKVRAQRPDMIILDVMLPGRSGFDILRDLRSEVATQSLPVLMLTARGQAKDRALATQLGADVFMTKPFSNAEICAQVRAMIGGDVPRDTPA
;
A
#
# COMPACT_ATOMS: atom_id res chain seq x y z
N MET A 1 -10.49 -13.11 -10.71
CA MET A 1 -10.93 -12.31 -9.56
C MET A 1 -10.02 -11.11 -9.39
N ALA A 2 -10.62 -10.01 -9.02
CA ALA A 2 -9.84 -8.78 -8.86
C ALA A 2 -8.93 -8.88 -7.63
N ARG A 3 -7.70 -8.38 -7.77
CA ARG A 3 -6.78 -8.25 -6.65
C ARG A 3 -7.23 -7.14 -5.73
N ARG A 4 -7.05 -7.33 -4.45
CA ARG A 4 -7.50 -6.38 -3.44
C ARG A 4 -6.34 -5.56 -2.91
N VAL A 5 -6.51 -4.24 -2.95
CA VAL A 5 -5.52 -3.30 -2.43
C VAL A 5 -6.15 -2.59 -1.23
N LEU A 6 -5.45 -2.58 -0.12
CA LEU A 6 -5.86 -1.79 1.04
C LEU A 6 -5.01 -0.54 1.08
N LEU A 7 -5.67 0.61 0.97
CA LEU A 7 -5.01 1.91 1.01
C LEU A 7 -5.18 2.51 2.40
N ILE A 8 -4.09 2.66 3.12
CA ILE A 8 -4.09 3.25 4.46
C ILE A 8 -3.49 4.65 4.35
N GLU A 9 -4.36 5.63 4.32
CA GLU A 9 -4.03 7.02 4.01
C GLU A 9 -5.11 7.91 4.59
N ASP A 10 -4.77 9.07 5.12
CA ASP A 10 -5.75 9.96 5.72
C ASP A 10 -6.06 11.22 4.91
N GLU A 11 -5.31 11.51 3.86
CA GLU A 11 -5.58 12.67 3.02
C GLU A 11 -6.68 12.35 2.00
N PRO A 12 -7.83 13.05 2.05
CA PRO A 12 -8.96 12.72 1.16
C PRO A 12 -8.61 12.80 -0.33
N ASN A 13 -7.81 13.77 -0.72
CA ASN A 13 -7.44 13.92 -2.13
C ASN A 13 -6.62 12.74 -2.64
N ILE A 14 -5.72 12.24 -1.81
CA ILE A 14 -4.89 11.09 -2.17
C ILE A 14 -5.75 9.82 -2.22
N ILE A 15 -6.61 9.66 -1.23
CA ILE A 15 -7.52 8.51 -1.19
C ILE A 15 -8.36 8.46 -2.46
N GLU A 16 -8.94 9.59 -2.82
CA GLU A 16 -9.81 9.66 -4.01
C GLU A 16 -9.03 9.34 -5.28
N ALA A 17 -7.86 9.96 -5.43
CA ALA A 17 -7.06 9.79 -6.65
C ALA A 17 -6.60 8.34 -6.83
N ILE A 18 -6.07 7.73 -5.77
CA ILE A 18 -5.57 6.36 -5.86
C ILE A 18 -6.71 5.38 -6.05
N SER A 19 -7.80 5.57 -5.28
CA SER A 19 -8.97 4.69 -5.39
C SER A 19 -9.54 4.70 -6.80
N PHE A 20 -9.64 5.88 -7.40
CA PHE A 20 -10.18 6.02 -8.74
C PHE A 20 -9.30 5.32 -9.77
N ILE A 21 -8.01 5.62 -9.77
CA ILE A 21 -7.13 5.11 -10.80
C ILE A 21 -6.92 3.59 -10.70
N LEU A 22 -6.82 3.07 -9.49
CA LEU A 22 -6.65 1.63 -9.31
C LEU A 22 -7.93 0.86 -9.61
N SER A 23 -9.08 1.43 -9.27
CA SER A 23 -10.36 0.81 -9.60
C SER A 23 -10.54 0.73 -11.11
N ARG A 24 -10.15 1.78 -11.84
CA ARG A 24 -10.18 1.75 -13.30
C ARG A 24 -9.25 0.69 -13.87
N ASP A 25 -8.17 0.42 -13.16
CA ASP A 25 -7.17 -0.55 -13.61
C ASP A 25 -7.55 -1.99 -13.22
N GLY A 26 -8.72 -2.19 -12.67
CA GLY A 26 -9.25 -3.52 -12.36
C GLY A 26 -9.03 -4.02 -10.95
N PHE A 27 -8.46 -3.20 -10.07
CA PHE A 27 -8.25 -3.58 -8.68
C PHE A 27 -9.46 -3.24 -7.83
N THR A 28 -9.68 -4.02 -6.77
CA THR A 28 -10.67 -3.68 -5.76
C THR A 28 -9.93 -2.95 -4.65
N VAL A 29 -10.35 -1.71 -4.37
CA VAL A 29 -9.67 -0.85 -3.41
C VAL A 29 -10.53 -0.67 -2.17
N HIS A 30 -9.96 -0.96 -1.00
CA HIS A 30 -10.53 -0.62 0.28
C HIS A 30 -9.65 0.43 0.93
N THR A 31 -10.23 1.31 1.73
CA THR A 31 -9.48 2.41 2.34
C THR A 31 -9.61 2.40 3.85
N HIS A 32 -8.60 2.95 4.51
CA HIS A 32 -8.60 3.08 5.96
C HIS A 32 -7.77 4.31 6.31
N GLN A 33 -8.18 5.07 7.33
CA GLN A 33 -7.59 6.38 7.59
C GLN A 33 -6.87 6.49 8.93
N ASP A 34 -6.95 5.49 9.79
CA ASP A 34 -6.44 5.57 11.15
C ASP A 34 -5.38 4.50 11.40
N GLY A 35 -4.17 4.93 11.78
CA GLY A 35 -3.08 4.01 12.05
C GLY A 35 -3.33 3.11 13.26
N THR A 36 -4.09 3.60 14.24
CA THR A 36 -4.36 2.84 15.47
C THR A 36 -5.11 1.53 15.18
N THR A 37 -6.03 1.56 14.21
CA THR A 37 -6.87 0.41 13.89
C THR A 37 -6.46 -0.27 12.59
N ALA A 38 -5.32 0.14 12.02
CA ALA A 38 -4.89 -0.37 10.72
C ALA A 38 -4.69 -1.88 10.71
N MET A 39 -4.05 -2.44 11.71
CA MET A 39 -3.80 -3.89 11.74
C MET A 39 -5.09 -4.70 11.80
N ALA A 40 -6.07 -4.21 12.55
CA ALA A 40 -7.38 -4.87 12.59
C ALA A 40 -8.02 -4.86 11.20
N LYS A 41 -7.87 -3.76 10.48
CA LYS A 41 -8.41 -3.64 9.12
C LYS A 41 -7.71 -4.60 8.16
N VAL A 42 -6.40 -4.71 8.26
CA VAL A 42 -5.63 -5.66 7.43
C VAL A 42 -6.12 -7.08 7.65
N ARG A 43 -6.30 -7.47 8.90
CA ARG A 43 -6.76 -8.82 9.23
C ARG A 43 -8.17 -9.09 8.69
N ALA A 44 -9.03 -8.09 8.77
CA ALA A 44 -10.41 -8.24 8.33
C ALA A 44 -10.53 -8.28 6.80
N GLN A 45 -9.76 -7.46 6.11
CA GLN A 45 -9.87 -7.32 4.66
C GLN A 45 -9.06 -8.35 3.89
N ARG A 46 -7.98 -8.84 4.46
CA ARG A 46 -7.07 -9.79 3.81
C ARG A 46 -6.67 -9.31 2.42
N PRO A 47 -6.04 -8.13 2.32
CA PRO A 47 -5.68 -7.59 1.02
C PRO A 47 -4.54 -8.37 0.37
N ASP A 48 -4.41 -8.20 -0.94
CA ASP A 48 -3.29 -8.77 -1.69
C ASP A 48 -2.06 -7.89 -1.60
N MET A 49 -2.24 -6.59 -1.33
CA MET A 49 -1.15 -5.67 -1.03
C MET A 49 -1.67 -4.48 -0.25
N ILE A 50 -0.75 -3.75 0.35
CA ILE A 50 -1.07 -2.53 1.11
C ILE A 50 -0.30 -1.36 0.53
N ILE A 51 -1.00 -0.22 0.37
CA ILE A 51 -0.36 1.07 0.15
C ILE A 51 -0.49 1.80 1.48
N LEU A 52 0.63 2.20 2.06
CA LEU A 52 0.69 2.64 3.45
C LEU A 52 1.40 3.98 3.55
N ASP A 53 0.68 5.00 4.02
CA ASP A 53 1.26 6.31 4.28
C ASP A 53 2.09 6.24 5.56
N VAL A 54 3.21 6.96 5.57
CA VAL A 54 4.05 7.06 6.76
C VAL A 54 3.38 7.91 7.83
N MET A 55 2.77 9.03 7.41
CA MET A 55 2.23 10.03 8.34
C MET A 55 0.74 9.82 8.56
N LEU A 56 0.40 8.93 9.47
CA LEU A 56 -1.00 8.63 9.80
C LEU A 56 -1.34 9.12 11.19
N PRO A 57 -2.61 9.48 11.43
CA PRO A 57 -3.03 9.75 12.80
C PRO A 57 -2.99 8.48 13.64
N GLY A 58 -2.66 8.64 14.89
CA GLY A 58 -2.68 7.57 15.86
C GLY A 58 -1.44 6.71 15.87
N ARG A 59 -0.95 6.28 14.71
CA ARG A 59 0.19 5.38 14.64
C ARG A 59 0.89 5.55 13.30
N SER A 60 2.22 5.60 13.32
CA SER A 60 2.96 5.83 12.08
C SER A 60 2.94 4.61 11.17
N GLY A 61 3.09 4.85 9.87
CA GLY A 61 3.19 3.76 8.90
C GLY A 61 4.38 2.87 9.14
N PHE A 62 5.47 3.40 9.67
CA PHE A 62 6.63 2.58 10.01
C PHE A 62 6.30 1.55 11.10
N ASP A 63 5.52 1.97 12.11
CA ASP A 63 5.10 1.05 13.18
C ASP A 63 4.20 -0.03 12.64
N ILE A 64 3.29 0.34 11.73
CA ILE A 64 2.39 -0.62 11.11
C ILE A 64 3.18 -1.62 10.27
N LEU A 65 4.16 -1.14 9.51
CA LEU A 65 5.01 -2.01 8.70
C LEU A 65 5.75 -3.02 9.58
N ARG A 66 6.27 -2.55 10.72
CA ARG A 66 6.95 -3.44 11.67
C ARG A 66 6.01 -4.54 12.15
N ASP A 67 4.77 -4.17 12.48
CA ASP A 67 3.77 -5.15 12.91
C ASP A 67 3.45 -6.15 11.81
N LEU A 68 3.27 -5.66 10.58
CA LEU A 68 2.99 -6.54 9.44
C LEU A 68 4.07 -7.61 9.28
N ARG A 69 5.31 -7.21 9.39
CA ARG A 69 6.43 -8.14 9.19
C ARG A 69 6.65 -9.07 10.37
N SER A 70 6.08 -8.75 11.54
CA SER A 70 6.23 -9.59 12.73
C SER A 70 5.14 -10.66 12.85
N GLU A 71 4.08 -10.58 12.06
CA GLU A 71 3.00 -11.57 12.11
C GLU A 71 3.11 -12.54 10.93
N VAL A 72 2.97 -13.82 11.21
CA VAL A 72 3.09 -14.86 10.18
C VAL A 72 2.11 -14.63 9.03
N ALA A 73 0.88 -14.23 9.36
CA ALA A 73 -0.17 -14.05 8.36
C ALA A 73 0.10 -12.91 7.38
N THR A 74 0.94 -11.94 7.76
CA THR A 74 1.16 -10.73 6.96
C THR A 74 2.61 -10.47 6.61
N GLN A 75 3.52 -11.31 7.08
CA GLN A 75 4.95 -11.02 6.93
C GLN A 75 5.43 -10.99 5.49
N SER A 76 4.72 -11.62 4.56
CA SER A 76 5.08 -11.62 3.14
C SER A 76 4.19 -10.71 2.30
N LEU A 77 3.26 -9.98 2.93
CA LEU A 77 2.32 -9.14 2.21
C LEU A 77 3.05 -8.00 1.52
N PRO A 78 2.85 -7.80 0.22
CA PRO A 78 3.49 -6.69 -0.48
C PRO A 78 3.05 -5.35 0.09
N VAL A 79 4.02 -4.47 0.39
CA VAL A 79 3.75 -3.16 0.96
C VAL A 79 4.46 -2.08 0.17
N LEU A 80 3.70 -1.11 -0.29
CA LEU A 80 4.21 0.11 -0.90
C LEU A 80 4.04 1.24 0.11
N MET A 81 5.15 1.81 0.57
CA MET A 81 5.12 2.95 1.47
C MET A 81 5.00 4.24 0.66
N LEU A 82 4.21 5.16 1.15
CA LEU A 82 3.94 6.42 0.47
C LEU A 82 4.10 7.56 1.45
N THR A 83 4.87 8.60 1.08
CA THR A 83 5.11 9.70 2.01
C THR A 83 5.38 11.00 1.28
N ALA A 84 5.03 12.12 1.94
CA ALA A 84 5.43 13.45 1.49
C ALA A 84 6.90 13.73 1.81
N ARG A 85 7.51 12.92 2.64
CA ARG A 85 8.91 13.09 3.08
C ARG A 85 9.78 12.01 2.46
N GLY A 86 10.50 12.37 1.42
CA GLY A 86 11.32 11.40 0.68
C GLY A 86 12.79 11.42 1.06
N GLN A 87 13.13 11.71 2.32
CA GLN A 87 14.53 11.78 2.72
C GLN A 87 15.18 10.40 2.69
N ALA A 88 16.51 10.41 2.48
CA ALA A 88 17.25 9.17 2.37
C ALA A 88 17.09 8.28 3.61
N LYS A 89 17.06 8.90 4.80
CA LYS A 89 16.91 8.14 6.03
C LYS A 89 15.55 7.46 6.14
N ASP A 90 14.50 8.08 5.64
CA ASP A 90 13.17 7.49 5.66
C ASP A 90 13.09 6.31 4.70
N ARG A 91 13.70 6.46 3.53
CA ARG A 91 13.76 5.38 2.55
C ARG A 91 14.57 4.21 3.08
N ALA A 92 15.71 4.49 3.73
CA ALA A 92 16.52 3.44 4.31
C ALA A 92 15.77 2.71 5.42
N LEU A 93 15.03 3.45 6.26
CA LEU A 93 14.26 2.85 7.33
C LEU A 93 13.15 1.97 6.76
N ALA A 94 12.43 2.46 5.75
CA ALA A 94 11.37 1.67 5.11
C ALA A 94 11.92 0.36 4.57
N THR A 95 13.06 0.42 3.87
CA THR A 95 13.69 -0.76 3.32
C THR A 95 14.11 -1.73 4.42
N GLN A 96 14.71 -1.20 5.48
CA GLN A 96 15.15 -2.01 6.62
C GLN A 96 13.98 -2.70 7.30
N LEU A 97 12.83 -2.02 7.40
CA LEU A 97 11.63 -2.59 8.01
C LEU A 97 10.88 -3.54 7.09
N GLY A 98 11.28 -3.63 5.83
CA GLY A 98 10.72 -4.61 4.92
C GLY A 98 9.68 -4.10 3.93
N ALA A 99 9.68 -2.79 3.63
CA ALA A 99 8.85 -2.27 2.55
C ALA A 99 9.37 -2.77 1.21
N ASP A 100 8.47 -3.15 0.33
CA ASP A 100 8.86 -3.62 -1.00
C ASP A 100 9.14 -2.44 -1.94
N VAL A 101 8.36 -1.36 -1.81
CA VAL A 101 8.52 -0.16 -2.61
C VAL A 101 8.31 1.05 -1.71
N PHE A 102 9.03 2.13 -2.01
CA PHE A 102 8.91 3.39 -1.29
C PHE A 102 8.74 4.50 -2.33
N MET A 103 7.61 5.21 -2.28
CA MET A 103 7.33 6.31 -3.20
C MET A 103 7.12 7.60 -2.44
N THR A 104 7.48 8.71 -3.08
CA THR A 104 7.27 10.03 -2.50
C THR A 104 6.12 10.75 -3.19
N LYS A 105 5.38 11.55 -2.43
CA LYS A 105 4.38 12.45 -2.97
C LYS A 105 5.08 13.74 -3.42
N PRO A 106 4.66 14.38 -4.49
CA PRO A 106 3.60 13.93 -5.39
C PRO A 106 4.06 12.82 -6.33
N PHE A 107 3.11 12.02 -6.79
CA PHE A 107 3.36 10.93 -7.74
C PHE A 107 2.35 11.07 -8.88
N SER A 108 2.67 10.48 -10.03
CA SER A 108 1.72 10.45 -11.13
C SER A 108 0.84 9.21 -11.04
N ASN A 109 -0.33 9.27 -11.69
CA ASN A 109 -1.20 8.12 -11.78
C ASN A 109 -0.51 6.94 -12.46
N ALA A 110 0.30 7.25 -13.49
CA ALA A 110 1.04 6.21 -14.19
C ALA A 110 2.04 5.50 -13.27
N GLU A 111 2.72 6.26 -12.41
CA GLU A 111 3.69 5.68 -11.49
C GLU A 111 3.03 4.73 -10.49
N ILE A 112 1.92 5.15 -9.88
CA ILE A 112 1.27 4.31 -8.88
C ILE A 112 0.71 3.05 -9.52
N CYS A 113 0.09 3.17 -10.69
CA CYS A 113 -0.43 2.01 -11.40
C CYS A 113 0.68 1.04 -11.78
N ALA A 114 1.80 1.56 -12.30
CA ALA A 114 2.93 0.72 -12.70
C ALA A 114 3.49 -0.07 -11.51
N GLN A 115 3.61 0.59 -10.36
CA GLN A 115 4.12 -0.08 -9.17
C GLN A 115 3.17 -1.14 -8.66
N VAL A 116 1.88 -0.85 -8.62
CA VAL A 116 0.90 -1.83 -8.15
C VAL A 116 0.88 -3.05 -9.07
N ARG A 117 0.89 -2.83 -10.38
CA ARG A 117 0.96 -3.94 -11.34
C ARG A 117 2.23 -4.76 -11.18
N ALA A 118 3.34 -4.10 -10.95
CA ALA A 118 4.62 -4.80 -10.78
C ALA A 118 4.61 -5.67 -9.51
N MET A 119 3.90 -5.21 -8.48
CA MET A 119 3.88 -5.91 -7.20
C MET A 119 2.91 -7.08 -7.17
N ILE A 120 1.72 -6.93 -7.74
CA ILE A 120 0.70 -7.99 -7.68
C ILE A 120 0.08 -8.35 -9.03
N GLY A 121 0.47 -7.67 -10.09
CA GLY A 121 0.06 -8.01 -11.43
C GLY A 121 -1.38 -7.74 -11.80
N GLY A 122 -2.21 -7.44 -10.83
CA GLY A 122 -3.62 -7.24 -11.09
C GLY A 122 -4.31 -8.52 -11.51
N ASP A 123 -5.51 -8.36 -12.04
CA ASP A 123 -6.35 -9.48 -12.43
C ASP A 123 -6.23 -9.79 -13.92
N VAL A 124 -5.27 -9.18 -14.55
CA VAL A 124 -5.06 -9.38 -15.97
C VAL A 124 -4.63 -10.81 -16.19
N PRO A 125 -5.35 -11.56 -17.04
CA PRO A 125 -4.95 -12.93 -17.32
C PRO A 125 -3.64 -12.86 -18.06
N ARG A 126 -2.83 -13.20 -17.46
CA ARG A 126 -1.53 -13.23 -18.06
C ARG A 126 -1.27 -14.57 -18.57
N ASP A 127 -1.99 -14.22 -18.26
CA ASP A 127 -1.94 -15.01 -18.51
C ASP A 127 -1.84 -15.47 -19.26
N THR A 128 -1.73 -15.11 -19.30
CA THR A 128 -1.62 -15.33 -19.79
C THR A 128 -1.08 -15.85 -20.19
N PRO A 129 -0.87 -16.32 -20.50
CA PRO A 129 -0.49 -16.84 -20.72
C PRO A 129 -0.01 -17.28 -20.78
N ALA A 130 0.04 -17.31 -20.51
CA ALA A 130 0.52 -17.70 -20.54
C ALA A 130 0.65 -18.24 -20.70
#